data_782dfb96d07254573bb06bc89a41f7a5
#
_entry.id   782dfb96d07254573bb06bc89a41f7a5
#
_cell.length_a   1.000
_cell.length_b   1.000
_cell.length_c   1.000
_cell.angle_alpha   90.00
_cell.angle_beta   90.00
_cell.angle_gamma   90.00
#
_symmetry.space_group_name_H-M   'P 1'
#
loop_
_entity.id
_entity.type
_entity.pdbx_description
1 polymer ?
#
loop_
_entity_poly.entity_id
_entity_poly.type
_entity_poly.pdbx_seq_one_letter_code
_entity_poly.pdbx_strand_id
1 'polypeptide(L)' 'MADYTEILRELREDSDLTQAQVAAALGTTQQVYARYEKGINELPVRHLRALCLLYEVSADYILGLPEGLKRPR' A
#
# COMPACT_ATOMS: atom_id res chain seq x y z
N MET A 1 11.53 1.09 -12.49
CA MET A 1 11.17 1.23 -11.07
C MET A 1 9.71 0.88 -10.90
N ALA A 2 9.38 -0.03 -10.01
CA ALA A 2 8.00 -0.42 -9.79
C ALA A 2 7.22 0.72 -9.15
N ASP A 3 6.05 1.01 -9.68
CA ASP A 3 5.13 1.95 -9.07
C ASP A 3 4.57 1.30 -7.79
N TYR A 4 4.27 2.10 -6.78
CA TYR A 4 3.70 1.55 -5.54
C TYR A 4 2.38 0.83 -5.80
N THR A 5 1.65 1.18 -6.86
CA THR A 5 0.40 0.51 -7.20
C THR A 5 0.61 -0.97 -7.53
N GLU A 6 1.70 -1.29 -8.23
CA GLU A 6 2.05 -2.67 -8.52
C GLU A 6 2.42 -3.43 -7.25
N ILE A 7 3.16 -2.78 -6.36
CA ILE A 7 3.56 -3.38 -5.09
C ILE A 7 2.34 -3.67 -4.22
N LEU A 8 1.37 -2.74 -4.17
CA LEU A 8 0.12 -2.96 -3.44
C LEU A 8 -0.61 -4.19 -3.93
N ARG A 9 -0.73 -4.33 -5.25
CA ARG A 9 -1.41 -5.48 -5.83
C ARG A 9 -0.66 -6.78 -5.55
N GLU A 10 0.67 -6.76 -5.69
CA GLU A 10 1.49 -7.93 -5.40
C GLU A 10 1.35 -8.38 -3.95
N LEU A 11 1.42 -7.45 -3.00
CA LEU A 11 1.25 -7.77 -1.58
C LEU A 11 -0.12 -8.38 -1.32
N ARG A 12 -1.16 -7.81 -1.93
CA ARG A 12 -2.51 -8.32 -1.77
C ARG A 12 -2.65 -9.73 -2.32
N GLU A 13 -2.17 -9.95 -3.55
CA GLU A 13 -2.26 -11.25 -4.20
C GLU A 13 -1.43 -12.30 -3.47
N ASP A 14 -0.23 -11.94 -3.03
CA ASP A 14 0.63 -12.85 -2.27
C ASP A 14 0.02 -13.24 -0.93
N SER A 15 -0.84 -12.40 -0.38
CA SER A 15 -1.55 -12.67 0.88
C SER A 15 -2.91 -13.32 0.66
N ASP A 16 -3.27 -13.63 -0.57
CA ASP A 16 -4.56 -14.22 -0.93
C ASP A 16 -5.75 -13.40 -0.47
N LEU A 17 -5.62 -12.07 -0.52
CA LEU A 17 -6.69 -11.15 -0.13
C LEU A 17 -7.37 -10.56 -1.35
N THR A 18 -8.68 -10.31 -1.21
CA THR A 18 -9.44 -9.56 -2.21
C THR A 18 -9.31 -8.07 -1.95
N GLN A 19 -9.62 -7.26 -2.96
CA GLN A 19 -9.67 -5.81 -2.77
C GLN A 19 -10.66 -5.42 -1.67
N ALA A 20 -11.80 -6.10 -1.60
CA ALA A 20 -12.80 -5.84 -0.57
C ALA A 20 -12.26 -6.11 0.84
N GLN A 21 -11.49 -7.19 0.99
CA GLN A 21 -10.90 -7.53 2.29
C GLN A 21 -9.88 -6.49 2.73
N VAL A 22 -9.03 -6.05 1.82
CA VAL A 22 -8.05 -5.01 2.14
C VAL A 22 -8.77 -3.69 2.44
N ALA A 23 -9.76 -3.32 1.65
CA ALA A 23 -10.56 -2.12 1.90
C ALA A 23 -11.17 -2.13 3.29
N ALA A 24 -11.73 -3.27 3.71
CA ALA A 24 -12.30 -3.42 5.04
C ALA A 24 -11.24 -3.22 6.13
N ALA A 25 -10.05 -3.76 5.92
CA ALA A 25 -8.95 -3.57 6.88
C ALA A 25 -8.52 -2.11 6.99
N LEU A 26 -8.65 -1.34 5.91
CA LEU A 26 -8.33 0.09 5.91
C LEU A 26 -9.49 0.96 6.40
N GLY A 27 -10.67 0.38 6.56
CA GLY A 27 -11.86 1.15 6.93
C GLY A 27 -12.43 1.98 5.79
N THR A 28 -12.26 1.52 4.57
CA THR A 28 -12.77 2.21 3.38
C THR A 28 -13.55 1.25 2.48
N THR A 29 -14.00 1.71 1.32
CA THR A 29 -14.78 0.89 0.39
C THR A 29 -13.89 0.25 -0.65
N GLN A 30 -14.38 -0.84 -1.26
CA GLN A 30 -13.66 -1.50 -2.33
C GLN A 30 -13.39 -0.56 -3.50
N GLN A 31 -14.36 0.29 -3.85
CA GLN A 31 -14.19 1.24 -4.96
C GLN A 31 -13.04 2.21 -4.70
N VAL A 32 -12.96 2.72 -3.48
CA VAL A 32 -11.86 3.63 -3.10
C VAL A 32 -10.53 2.90 -3.17
N TYR A 33 -10.45 1.71 -2.57
CA TYR A 33 -9.21 0.95 -2.58
C TYR A 33 -8.78 0.57 -4.01
N ALA A 34 -9.73 0.17 -4.85
CA ALA A 34 -9.44 -0.18 -6.24
C ALA A 34 -8.78 0.98 -6.99
N ARG A 35 -9.17 2.22 -6.68
CA ARG A 35 -8.57 3.41 -7.29
C ARG A 35 -7.13 3.63 -6.84
N TYR A 36 -6.78 3.19 -5.63
CA TYR A 36 -5.38 3.21 -5.20
C TYR A 36 -4.53 2.26 -6.05
N GLU A 37 -5.01 1.05 -6.29
CA GLU A 37 -4.27 0.08 -7.12
C GLU A 37 -4.18 0.51 -8.58
N LYS A 38 -5.13 1.30 -9.06
CA LYS A 38 -5.11 1.81 -10.43
C LYS A 38 -4.31 3.10 -10.57
N GLY A 39 -3.89 3.70 -9.47
CA GLY A 39 -3.17 4.97 -9.50
C GLY A 39 -4.06 6.18 -9.78
N ILE A 40 -5.38 6.02 -9.74
CA ILE A 40 -6.32 7.12 -9.95
C ILE A 40 -6.33 8.06 -8.76
N ASN A 41 -6.34 7.50 -7.55
CA ASN A 41 -6.29 8.27 -6.31
C ASN A 41 -4.98 7.97 -5.59
N GLU A 42 -4.37 9.00 -5.06
CA GLU A 42 -3.15 8.85 -4.26
C GLU A 42 -3.48 8.23 -2.90
N LEU A 43 -2.61 7.34 -2.44
CA LEU A 43 -2.78 6.64 -1.17
C LEU A 43 -2.54 7.61 -0.01
N PRO A 44 -3.53 7.85 0.85
CA PRO A 44 -3.30 8.74 2.00
C PRO A 44 -2.37 8.07 3.02
N VAL A 45 -1.67 8.91 3.78
CA VAL A 45 -0.68 8.42 4.76
C VAL A 45 -1.30 7.48 5.77
N ARG A 46 -2.54 7.75 6.23
CA ARG A 46 -3.20 6.87 7.18
C ARG A 46 -3.43 5.46 6.63
N HIS A 47 -3.73 5.35 5.34
CA HIS A 47 -3.92 4.05 4.70
C HIS A 47 -2.59 3.39 4.40
N LEU A 48 -1.57 4.15 4.04
CA LEU A 48 -0.21 3.63 3.88
C LEU A 48 0.26 2.99 5.19
N ARG A 49 0.06 3.68 6.30
CA ARG A 49 0.43 3.16 7.62
C ARG A 49 -0.31 1.85 7.93
N ALA A 50 -1.62 1.82 7.66
CA ALA A 50 -2.43 0.62 7.90
C ALA A 50 -1.96 -0.56 7.05
N LEU A 51 -1.57 -0.30 5.80
CA LEU A 51 -1.06 -1.34 4.92
C LEU A 51 0.28 -1.89 5.40
N CYS A 52 1.17 -1.02 5.90
CA CYS A 52 2.43 -1.45 6.49
C CYS A 52 2.19 -2.42 7.65
N LEU A 53 1.23 -2.10 8.51
CA LEU A 53 0.89 -2.96 9.64
C LEU A 53 0.21 -4.26 9.18
N LEU A 54 -0.66 -4.17 8.19
CA LEU A 54 -1.37 -5.34 7.67
C LEU A 54 -0.40 -6.37 7.07
N TYR A 55 0.55 -5.92 6.27
CA TYR A 55 1.49 -6.80 5.57
C TYR A 55 2.82 -6.96 6.30
N GLU A 56 3.01 -6.25 7.41
CA GLU A 56 4.26 -6.26 8.19
C GLU A 56 5.47 -5.89 7.32
N VAL A 57 5.31 -4.82 6.55
CA VAL A 57 6.37 -4.28 5.69
C VAL A 57 6.56 -2.80 6.00
N SER A 58 7.71 -2.27 5.61
CA SER A 58 8.00 -0.84 5.79
C SER A 58 7.33 -0.01 4.71
N ALA A 59 7.10 1.27 5.01
CA ALA A 59 6.61 2.22 4.01
C ALA A 59 7.63 2.37 2.87
N ASP A 60 8.91 2.29 3.17
CA ASP A 60 9.96 2.34 2.14
C ASP A 60 9.75 1.24 1.10
N TYR A 61 9.41 0.04 1.56
CA TYR A 61 9.15 -1.07 0.65
C TYR A 61 7.97 -0.78 -0.28
N ILE A 62 6.85 -0.33 0.31
CA ILE A 62 5.64 -0.04 -0.46
C ILE A 62 5.90 1.08 -1.48
N LEU A 63 6.61 2.11 -1.06
CA LEU A 63 6.86 3.28 -1.91
C LEU A 63 8.02 3.07 -2.89
N GLY A 64 8.73 1.95 -2.79
CA GLY A 64 9.86 1.68 -3.66
C GLY A 64 11.07 2.56 -3.39
N LEU A 65 11.20 3.04 -2.15
CA LEU A 65 12.33 3.88 -1.75
C LEU A 65 13.49 3.03 -1.27
N PRO A 66 14.73 3.52 -1.40
CA PRO A 66 15.87 2.82 -0.84
C PRO A 66 15.75 2.71 0.67
N GLU A 67 16.08 1.53 1.20
CA GLU A 67 16.10 1.33 2.65
C GLU A 67 17.24 2.11 3.29
N GLY A 68 17.02 2.51 4.53
CA GLY A 68 18.07 3.12 5.32
C GLY A 68 18.41 4.54 4.93
N LEU A 69 17.50 5.24 4.27
CA LEU A 69 17.70 6.66 4.00
C LEU A 69 17.89 7.40 5.31
N LYS A 70 18.95 8.17 5.38
CA LYS A 70 19.25 8.96 6.58
C LYS A 70 18.76 10.38 6.37
N ARG A 71 18.20 10.96 7.43
CA ARG A 71 17.81 12.36 7.36
C ARG A 71 19.05 13.24 7.32
N PRO A 72 18.98 14.42 6.69
CA PRO A 72 20.09 15.36 6.64
C PRO A 72 20.49 15.82 8.04
N ARG A 73 21.75 16.15 8.18
CA ARG A 73 22.29 16.73 9.41
C ARG A 73 22.73 18.16 9.18
#